data_2d4bd461c0f7a9ca314c1d8d6e94661a
#
_entry.id   2d4bd461c0f7a9ca314c1d8d6e94661a
#
_cell.length_a   1.000
_cell.length_b   1.000
_cell.length_c   1.000
_cell.angle_alpha   90.00
_cell.angle_beta   90.00
_cell.angle_gamma   90.00
#
_symmetry.space_group_name_H-M   'P 1'
#
loop_
_entity.id
_entity.type
_entity.pdbx_description
1 polymer ?
#
loop_
_entity_poly.entity_id
_entity_poly.type
_entity_poly.pdbx_seq_one_letter_code
_entity_poly.pdbx_strand_id
1 'polypeptide(L)'
;MKYSFGPIVENDAAIFGLYAPSAIEPKVILQNRRDAVMLEEAECGFWSVRVAGVTEGVRYKFRIDGVDVPDLAARQQDGDNAGWSIVRRPLATACSAEHVRPWHETVICEVHVGAATPEGTFNALRDKLEHFRDAGYTCLEIMPVNAFPGTRNWGYDGTLIFAPASAYGTPEDLRSLVDRAHELGLSLVLDVVYNHFGDTHNFVADYAPGWFDSEVKTPWGPGVNFDNPQVRRFYCENAAMWLSEYDFDGLRFDSVHEMKSDGSDRFLAELAETAKRIKPNAELIIENMKNSFRWLERDANNQPLHYLAQWNDDMHHVLTYITTGEGKSSGYDDPGKDPYADLEKALADGFVHDPTEGDGSDGRTRGGKASRLPPDSFITYVQNHDQIGNRADASRIASRVSPARVDFMHFVKFLAPQVPLCFMGDEGNFSSPFPFFFDLPEKAAKSKRDDRYEQMRNVFKQEVPPEGLPDPNDLATFQSAKLDWLEYQRMPERRAALDRFRQLASWRRDRLWPLSSTPCLDAKTSRQGNRLILNWVFEAGMLSMALNPTNNAADLACIITGPPVSTGDFSQEGEVLRLGPWSAVAW
;
A
#
# COMPACT_ATOMS: atom_id res chain seq x y z
N MET A 1 24.26 1.71 9.59
CA MET A 1 24.00 0.28 9.83
C MET A 1 25.04 -0.57 9.11
N LYS A 2 25.44 -1.74 9.61
CA LYS A 2 26.30 -2.65 8.86
C LYS A 2 25.41 -3.70 8.20
N TYR A 3 25.35 -3.68 6.88
CA TYR A 3 24.58 -4.65 6.10
C TYR A 3 25.36 -5.95 5.92
N SER A 4 24.66 -7.06 5.86
CA SER A 4 25.22 -8.38 5.57
C SER A 4 25.12 -8.76 4.10
N PHE A 5 24.18 -8.10 3.40
CA PHE A 5 23.87 -8.33 1.99
C PHE A 5 24.30 -7.12 1.15
N GLY A 6 24.66 -7.40 -0.11
CA GLY A 6 25.13 -6.40 -1.07
C GLY A 6 26.59 -6.03 -0.89
N PRO A 7 27.14 -5.22 -1.82
CA PRO A 7 28.54 -4.84 -1.80
C PRO A 7 28.84 -3.78 -0.73
N ILE A 8 29.98 -3.93 -0.06
CA ILE A 8 30.55 -2.92 0.84
C ILE A 8 31.66 -2.20 0.08
N VAL A 9 31.48 -0.90 -0.14
CA VAL A 9 32.42 -0.08 -0.92
C VAL A 9 33.44 0.58 0.02
N GLU A 10 34.70 0.24 -0.17
CA GLU A 10 35.84 0.87 0.47
C GLU A 10 36.43 2.00 -0.41
N ASN A 11 37.57 2.57 -0.06
CA ASN A 11 38.18 3.67 -0.84
C ASN A 11 38.60 3.22 -2.24
N ASP A 12 39.27 2.08 -2.33
CA ASP A 12 39.88 1.52 -3.55
C ASP A 12 39.49 0.05 -3.83
N ALA A 13 38.47 -0.44 -3.15
CA ALA A 13 38.02 -1.81 -3.25
C ALA A 13 36.52 -1.94 -2.97
N ALA A 14 35.94 -3.06 -3.34
CA ALA A 14 34.63 -3.48 -2.87
C ALA A 14 34.69 -4.90 -2.31
N ILE A 15 33.96 -5.13 -1.25
CA ILE A 15 33.73 -6.47 -0.69
C ILE A 15 32.36 -6.91 -1.20
N PHE A 16 32.33 -7.99 -1.97
CA PHE A 16 31.10 -8.62 -2.45
C PHE A 16 30.70 -9.72 -1.50
N GLY A 17 29.48 -9.69 -1.01
CA GLY A 17 28.87 -10.70 -0.17
C GLY A 17 27.71 -11.38 -0.91
N LEU A 18 27.60 -12.69 -0.81
CA LEU A 18 26.55 -13.50 -1.42
C LEU A 18 26.05 -14.54 -0.43
N TYR A 19 24.75 -14.61 -0.18
CA TYR A 19 24.13 -15.72 0.52
C TYR A 19 23.73 -16.79 -0.48
N ALA A 20 24.47 -17.86 -0.56
CA ALA A 20 24.27 -18.95 -1.52
C ALA A 20 24.72 -20.30 -0.89
N PRO A 21 23.94 -20.82 0.07
CA PRO A 21 24.34 -22.01 0.85
C PRO A 21 24.49 -23.28 0.01
N SER A 22 23.95 -23.33 -1.20
CA SER A 22 24.05 -24.48 -2.10
C SER A 22 25.11 -24.33 -3.19
N ALA A 23 25.72 -23.15 -3.33
CA ALA A 23 26.73 -22.90 -4.37
C ALA A 23 28.04 -23.64 -4.07
N ILE A 24 28.73 -24.09 -5.13
CA ILE A 24 29.99 -24.81 -4.98
C ILE A 24 31.20 -23.89 -5.21
N GLU A 25 31.22 -23.11 -6.26
CA GLU A 25 32.31 -22.20 -6.66
C GLU A 25 31.77 -20.86 -7.18
N PRO A 26 31.09 -20.07 -6.34
CA PRO A 26 30.53 -18.81 -6.82
C PRO A 26 31.62 -17.79 -7.12
N LYS A 27 31.41 -17.00 -8.16
CA LYS A 27 32.37 -15.97 -8.63
C LYS A 27 31.66 -14.64 -8.78
N VAL A 28 32.35 -13.54 -8.56
CA VAL A 28 31.93 -12.22 -8.99
C VAL A 28 32.52 -11.91 -10.36
N ILE A 29 31.67 -11.41 -11.26
CA ILE A 29 32.02 -10.97 -12.60
C ILE A 29 31.89 -9.46 -12.63
N LEU A 30 32.93 -8.80 -13.11
CA LEU A 30 32.95 -7.37 -13.31
C LEU A 30 32.94 -7.07 -14.81
N GLN A 31 32.01 -6.22 -15.27
CA GLN A 31 31.83 -5.94 -16.69
C GLN A 31 33.13 -5.42 -17.37
N ASN A 32 33.97 -4.73 -16.63
CA ASN A 32 35.24 -4.15 -17.10
C ASN A 32 36.46 -5.09 -16.95
N ARG A 33 36.26 -6.36 -16.52
CA ARG A 33 37.34 -7.36 -16.34
C ARG A 33 37.05 -8.63 -17.11
N ARG A 34 38.11 -9.27 -17.60
CA ARG A 34 37.99 -10.55 -18.30
C ARG A 34 37.77 -11.73 -17.35
N ASP A 35 38.47 -11.68 -16.21
CA ASP A 35 38.50 -12.81 -15.28
C ASP A 35 37.48 -12.60 -14.17
N ALA A 36 36.69 -13.63 -13.92
CA ALA A 36 35.82 -13.71 -12.77
C ALA A 36 36.65 -13.96 -11.50
N VAL A 37 36.28 -13.35 -10.39
CA VAL A 37 36.97 -13.51 -9.10
C VAL A 37 36.19 -14.48 -8.23
N MET A 38 36.87 -15.54 -7.74
CA MET A 38 36.29 -16.55 -6.84
C MET A 38 35.91 -15.91 -5.51
N LEU A 39 34.74 -16.25 -4.97
CA LEU A 39 34.38 -15.95 -3.61
C LEU A 39 34.94 -17.03 -2.66
N GLU A 40 35.25 -16.60 -1.45
CA GLU A 40 35.66 -17.49 -0.34
C GLU A 40 34.44 -17.80 0.53
N GLU A 41 34.33 -19.04 0.97
CA GLU A 41 33.25 -19.47 1.87
C GLU A 41 33.36 -18.75 3.22
N ALA A 42 32.27 -18.24 3.71
CA ALA A 42 32.11 -17.60 4.99
C ALA A 42 31.08 -18.37 5.86
N GLU A 43 30.80 -17.87 7.05
CA GLU A 43 29.87 -18.53 7.97
C GLU A 43 28.42 -18.45 7.47
N CYS A 44 27.61 -19.41 7.90
CA CYS A 44 26.15 -19.43 7.72
C CYS A 44 25.66 -19.39 6.26
N GLY A 45 26.39 -19.99 5.33
CA GLY A 45 26.01 -20.07 3.92
C GLY A 45 26.32 -18.78 3.11
N PHE A 46 27.11 -17.87 3.68
CA PHE A 46 27.63 -16.72 2.96
C PHE A 46 28.95 -17.04 2.26
N TRP A 47 29.18 -16.29 1.20
CA TRP A 47 30.41 -16.24 0.43
C TRP A 47 30.85 -14.79 0.32
N SER A 48 32.14 -14.52 0.31
CA SER A 48 32.63 -13.15 0.18
C SER A 48 33.97 -13.06 -0.52
N VAL A 49 34.25 -11.92 -1.15
CA VAL A 49 35.56 -11.61 -1.68
C VAL A 49 35.81 -10.08 -1.68
N ARG A 50 37.01 -9.69 -1.31
CA ARG A 50 37.47 -8.31 -1.45
C ARG A 50 38.19 -8.12 -2.79
N VAL A 51 37.70 -7.22 -3.65
CA VAL A 51 38.25 -6.96 -4.97
C VAL A 51 38.83 -5.55 -5.03
N ALA A 52 40.16 -5.46 -5.18
CA ALA A 52 40.85 -4.17 -5.31
C ALA A 52 40.59 -3.51 -6.67
N GLY A 53 40.62 -2.17 -6.69
CA GLY A 53 40.38 -1.36 -7.89
C GLY A 53 38.92 -1.36 -8.34
N VAL A 54 37.98 -1.70 -7.47
CA VAL A 54 36.53 -1.60 -7.68
C VAL A 54 36.03 -0.38 -6.92
N THR A 55 35.41 0.53 -7.65
CA THR A 55 34.81 1.75 -7.12
C THR A 55 33.31 1.79 -7.43
N GLU A 56 32.64 2.76 -6.88
CA GLU A 56 31.25 3.04 -7.19
C GLU A 56 31.00 3.21 -8.68
N GLY A 57 29.86 2.70 -9.19
CA GLY A 57 29.50 2.71 -10.60
C GLY A 57 29.95 1.49 -11.41
N VAL A 58 30.81 0.63 -10.86
CA VAL A 58 31.24 -0.60 -11.55
C VAL A 58 30.05 -1.58 -11.61
N ARG A 59 29.83 -2.16 -12.80
CA ARG A 59 28.80 -3.16 -13.02
C ARG A 59 29.30 -4.55 -12.70
N TYR A 60 28.48 -5.36 -12.02
CA TYR A 60 28.82 -6.72 -11.64
C TYR A 60 27.64 -7.66 -11.69
N LYS A 61 27.92 -8.94 -11.72
CA LYS A 61 26.99 -10.07 -11.49
C LYS A 61 27.69 -11.13 -10.66
N PHE A 62 26.94 -12.04 -10.10
CA PHE A 62 27.50 -13.30 -9.59
C PHE A 62 27.36 -14.37 -10.66
N ARG A 63 28.38 -15.24 -10.77
CA ARG A 63 28.30 -16.50 -11.52
C ARG A 63 28.21 -17.62 -10.53
N ILE A 64 27.07 -18.31 -10.50
CA ILE A 64 26.77 -19.40 -9.59
C ILE A 64 26.45 -20.62 -10.44
N ASP A 65 27.25 -21.69 -10.30
CA ASP A 65 27.12 -22.94 -11.05
C ASP A 65 26.98 -22.74 -12.58
N GLY A 66 27.71 -21.75 -13.10
CA GLY A 66 27.75 -21.43 -14.53
C GLY A 66 26.68 -20.44 -15.01
N VAL A 67 25.76 -20.02 -14.16
CA VAL A 67 24.71 -19.03 -14.48
C VAL A 67 25.08 -17.67 -13.92
N ASP A 68 24.94 -16.63 -14.77
CA ASP A 68 25.19 -15.23 -14.39
C ASP A 68 23.90 -14.61 -13.84
N VAL A 69 23.90 -14.28 -12.55
CA VAL A 69 22.74 -13.74 -11.84
C VAL A 69 23.04 -12.34 -11.28
N PRO A 70 22.07 -11.43 -11.22
CA PRO A 70 22.21 -10.16 -10.51
C PRO A 70 22.33 -10.39 -9.01
N ASP A 71 22.83 -9.41 -8.28
CA ASP A 71 22.86 -9.44 -6.82
C ASP A 71 21.47 -9.12 -6.25
N LEU A 72 20.93 -10.03 -5.44
CA LEU A 72 19.62 -9.88 -4.78
C LEU A 72 19.54 -8.62 -3.91
N ALA A 73 20.65 -8.16 -3.37
CA ALA A 73 20.75 -6.98 -2.53
C ALA A 73 21.46 -5.78 -3.19
N ALA A 74 21.53 -5.78 -4.53
CA ALA A 74 22.03 -4.62 -5.25
C ALA A 74 21.16 -3.38 -4.99
N ARG A 75 21.81 -2.25 -4.71
CA ARG A 75 21.13 -0.95 -4.49
C ARG A 75 20.79 -0.20 -5.77
N GLN A 76 21.28 -0.67 -6.90
CA GLN A 76 20.97 -0.12 -8.22
C GLN A 76 21.17 -1.18 -9.30
N GLN A 77 20.29 -1.14 -10.29
CA GLN A 77 20.37 -1.98 -11.49
C GLN A 77 20.58 -1.12 -12.75
N ASP A 78 21.30 -1.70 -13.71
CA ASP A 78 21.40 -1.18 -15.07
C ASP A 78 20.35 -1.88 -15.93
N GLY A 79 19.21 -1.24 -16.13
CA GLY A 79 18.03 -1.84 -16.76
C GLY A 79 17.10 -2.50 -15.75
N ASP A 80 16.51 -3.62 -16.13
CA ASP A 80 15.54 -4.38 -15.31
C ASP A 80 16.21 -5.33 -14.29
N ASN A 81 15.41 -6.19 -13.69
CA ASN A 81 15.90 -7.17 -12.70
C ASN A 81 16.76 -8.31 -13.28
N ALA A 82 16.96 -8.39 -14.58
CA ALA A 82 17.94 -9.28 -15.24
C ALA A 82 19.24 -8.55 -15.63
N GLY A 83 19.26 -7.23 -15.46
CA GLY A 83 20.38 -6.35 -15.82
C GLY A 83 21.65 -6.60 -15.01
N TRP A 84 22.61 -5.70 -15.12
CA TRP A 84 23.79 -5.69 -14.30
C TRP A 84 23.53 -4.96 -12.99
N SER A 85 23.96 -5.54 -11.88
CA SER A 85 24.01 -4.83 -10.60
C SER A 85 25.13 -3.78 -10.62
N ILE A 86 24.88 -2.64 -10.01
CA ILE A 86 25.84 -1.53 -9.95
C ILE A 86 26.38 -1.41 -8.52
N VAL A 87 27.70 -1.37 -8.36
CA VAL A 87 28.36 -1.12 -7.09
C VAL A 87 28.01 0.28 -6.59
N ARG A 88 27.31 0.37 -5.46
CA ARG A 88 26.88 1.64 -4.86
C ARG A 88 27.21 1.69 -3.39
N ARG A 89 27.59 2.87 -2.92
CA ARG A 89 27.59 3.18 -1.49
C ARG A 89 26.16 3.32 -1.01
N PRO A 90 25.88 2.97 0.26
CA PRO A 90 24.63 3.40 0.89
C PRO A 90 24.47 4.92 0.75
N LEU A 91 23.25 5.38 0.53
CA LEU A 91 22.95 6.81 0.60
C LEU A 91 23.26 7.31 2.02
N ALA A 92 23.59 8.60 2.14
CA ALA A 92 23.81 9.19 3.45
C ALA A 92 22.55 9.00 4.32
N THR A 93 22.75 8.43 5.50
CA THR A 93 21.65 8.26 6.46
C THR A 93 21.06 9.62 6.78
N ALA A 94 19.78 9.78 6.53
CA ALA A 94 18.99 10.85 7.07
C ALA A 94 17.90 10.21 7.92
N CYS A 95 17.71 10.68 9.09
CA CYS A 95 16.68 10.24 9.99
C CYS A 95 16.09 11.49 10.64
N SER A 96 15.26 12.19 9.88
CA SER A 96 14.57 13.39 10.34
C SER A 96 13.28 12.97 11.06
N ALA A 97 13.39 12.73 12.36
CA ALA A 97 12.20 12.54 13.22
C ALA A 97 11.27 13.77 13.24
N GLU A 98 11.75 14.89 12.70
CA GLU A 98 11.05 16.18 12.70
C GLU A 98 9.93 16.31 11.66
N HIS A 99 9.88 15.41 10.66
CA HIS A 99 8.91 15.50 9.55
C HIS A 99 7.69 14.60 9.70
N VAL A 100 7.71 13.65 10.65
CA VAL A 100 6.57 12.76 10.89
C VAL A 100 5.43 13.54 11.56
N ARG A 101 4.30 13.64 10.86
CA ARG A 101 3.10 14.26 11.41
C ARG A 101 2.48 13.37 12.50
N PRO A 102 1.69 13.95 13.42
CA PRO A 102 0.82 13.14 14.27
C PRO A 102 -0.11 12.27 13.40
N TRP A 103 -0.17 10.97 13.69
CA TRP A 103 -0.90 10.01 12.85
C TRP A 103 -2.39 10.35 12.64
N HIS A 104 -3.07 10.91 13.66
CA HIS A 104 -4.46 11.37 13.55
C HIS A 104 -4.68 12.49 12.52
N GLU A 105 -3.62 13.14 12.04
CA GLU A 105 -3.65 14.16 10.98
C GLU A 105 -3.42 13.56 9.58
N THR A 106 -3.36 12.24 9.47
CA THR A 106 -3.03 11.58 8.20
C THR A 106 -4.24 11.52 7.26
N VAL A 107 -3.99 11.89 6.00
CA VAL A 107 -4.85 11.74 4.82
C VAL A 107 -3.98 11.20 3.70
N ILE A 108 -4.19 9.93 3.32
CA ILE A 108 -3.30 9.19 2.42
C ILE A 108 -3.75 9.32 0.96
N CYS A 109 -2.78 9.55 0.07
CA CYS A 109 -2.93 9.30 -1.36
C CYS A 109 -2.03 8.15 -1.80
N GLU A 110 -2.61 7.05 -2.23
CA GLU A 110 -1.86 5.96 -2.88
C GLU A 110 -1.48 6.38 -4.31
N VAL A 111 -0.20 6.22 -4.66
CA VAL A 111 0.36 6.73 -5.92
C VAL A 111 1.25 5.68 -6.59
N HIS A 112 0.99 5.40 -7.87
CA HIS A 112 1.88 4.62 -8.74
C HIS A 112 2.80 5.55 -9.53
N VAL A 113 4.12 5.49 -9.29
CA VAL A 113 5.11 6.40 -9.91
C VAL A 113 5.00 6.43 -11.44
N GLY A 114 4.94 5.25 -12.08
CA GLY A 114 4.88 5.13 -13.53
C GLY A 114 3.61 5.67 -14.18
N ALA A 115 2.50 5.80 -13.42
CA ALA A 115 1.19 6.21 -13.94
C ALA A 115 0.72 7.58 -13.44
N ALA A 116 1.35 8.13 -12.40
CA ALA A 116 0.96 9.42 -11.83
C ALA A 116 1.20 10.61 -12.77
N THR A 117 2.16 10.47 -13.69
CA THR A 117 2.52 11.53 -14.66
C THR A 117 2.74 10.95 -16.05
N PRO A 118 2.68 11.77 -17.12
CA PRO A 118 3.01 11.30 -18.47
C PRO A 118 4.40 10.69 -18.57
N GLU A 119 5.40 11.26 -17.89
CA GLU A 119 6.79 10.80 -17.88
C GLU A 119 6.94 9.50 -17.09
N GLY A 120 6.24 9.37 -15.95
CA GLY A 120 6.25 8.19 -15.10
C GLY A 120 7.57 8.00 -14.35
N THR A 121 8.15 9.08 -13.84
CA THR A 121 9.44 9.06 -13.14
C THR A 121 9.36 9.70 -11.75
N PHE A 122 10.34 9.40 -10.88
CA PHE A 122 10.44 10.03 -9.55
C PHE A 122 10.50 11.56 -9.64
N ASN A 123 11.27 12.10 -10.58
CA ASN A 123 11.37 13.54 -10.78
C ASN A 123 10.05 14.17 -11.22
N ALA A 124 9.32 13.53 -12.13
CA ALA A 124 8.03 14.03 -12.58
C ALA A 124 6.97 13.98 -11.46
N LEU A 125 6.98 12.92 -10.61
CA LEU A 125 6.13 12.86 -9.43
C LEU A 125 6.51 13.92 -8.41
N ARG A 126 7.82 14.16 -8.17
CA ARG A 126 8.30 15.22 -7.30
C ARG A 126 7.71 16.59 -7.68
N ASP A 127 7.64 16.89 -8.98
CA ASP A 127 7.11 18.14 -9.51
C ASP A 127 5.58 18.24 -9.36
N LYS A 128 4.89 17.17 -8.93
CA LYS A 128 3.44 17.13 -8.64
C LYS A 128 3.10 17.18 -7.15
N LEU A 129 4.07 17.09 -6.26
CA LEU A 129 3.82 17.03 -4.81
C LEU A 129 3.00 18.21 -4.27
N GLU A 130 3.19 19.41 -4.82
CA GLU A 130 2.41 20.59 -4.43
C GLU A 130 0.91 20.41 -4.69
N HIS A 131 0.53 19.75 -5.79
CA HIS A 131 -0.87 19.47 -6.07
C HIS A 131 -1.50 18.60 -4.98
N PHE A 132 -0.82 17.52 -4.57
CA PHE A 132 -1.32 16.62 -3.53
C PHE A 132 -1.45 17.34 -2.18
N ARG A 133 -0.43 18.12 -1.77
CA ARG A 133 -0.52 18.98 -0.58
C ARG A 133 -1.71 19.93 -0.66
N ASP A 134 -1.87 20.64 -1.79
CA ASP A 134 -2.90 21.65 -1.98
C ASP A 134 -4.31 21.04 -2.14
N ALA A 135 -4.42 19.77 -2.50
CA ALA A 135 -5.65 19.01 -2.43
C ALA A 135 -6.07 18.69 -0.99
N GLY A 136 -5.11 18.62 -0.07
CA GLY A 136 -5.35 18.35 1.35
C GLY A 136 -4.84 16.98 1.82
N TYR A 137 -4.06 16.29 1.00
CA TYR A 137 -3.31 15.11 1.43
C TYR A 137 -2.17 15.51 2.35
N THR A 138 -1.84 14.64 3.28
CA THR A 138 -0.71 14.81 4.21
C THR A 138 0.31 13.71 4.12
N CYS A 139 -0.06 12.61 3.46
CA CYS A 139 0.78 11.45 3.23
C CYS A 139 0.60 10.93 1.81
N LEU A 140 1.70 10.54 1.17
CA LEU A 140 1.66 9.75 -0.07
C LEU A 140 2.13 8.34 0.26
N GLU A 141 1.30 7.34 -0.09
CA GLU A 141 1.69 5.94 -0.07
C GLU A 141 2.12 5.53 -1.47
N ILE A 142 3.42 5.30 -1.63
CA ILE A 142 4.01 4.98 -2.93
C ILE A 142 3.92 3.48 -3.17
N MET A 143 3.23 3.05 -4.23
CA MET A 143 3.19 1.65 -4.66
C MET A 143 4.61 1.12 -4.89
N PRO A 144 4.85 -0.23 -4.86
CA PRO A 144 6.20 -0.78 -4.83
C PRO A 144 7.09 -0.27 -5.97
N VAL A 145 8.30 0.15 -5.62
CA VAL A 145 9.27 0.74 -6.55
C VAL A 145 10.49 -0.12 -6.82
N ASN A 146 10.55 -1.31 -6.23
CA ASN A 146 11.67 -2.24 -6.39
C ASN A 146 11.82 -2.70 -7.85
N ALA A 147 13.06 -3.09 -8.23
CA ALA A 147 13.37 -3.51 -9.59
C ALA A 147 12.55 -4.73 -10.02
N PHE A 148 11.84 -4.58 -11.12
CA PHE A 148 10.94 -5.54 -11.74
C PHE A 148 11.37 -5.85 -13.18
N PRO A 149 10.81 -6.90 -13.82
CA PRO A 149 11.07 -7.20 -15.23
C PRO A 149 10.56 -6.10 -16.17
N GLY A 150 11.36 -5.75 -17.16
CA GLY A 150 11.00 -4.78 -18.21
C GLY A 150 10.95 -3.33 -17.70
N THR A 151 10.05 -2.53 -18.28
CA THR A 151 9.99 -1.07 -18.09
C THR A 151 8.71 -0.57 -17.42
N ARG A 152 7.73 -1.44 -17.18
CA ARG A 152 6.43 -1.12 -16.57
C ARG A 152 5.90 -2.31 -15.79
N ASN A 153 5.46 -2.06 -14.57
CA ASN A 153 4.87 -3.06 -13.69
C ASN A 153 4.08 -2.34 -12.60
N TRP A 154 3.08 -2.98 -12.03
CA TRP A 154 2.43 -2.46 -10.82
C TRP A 154 3.41 -2.36 -9.63
N GLY A 155 4.51 -3.14 -9.66
CA GLY A 155 5.53 -3.19 -8.62
C GLY A 155 5.53 -4.48 -7.80
N TYR A 156 4.48 -5.31 -7.92
CA TYR A 156 4.34 -6.56 -7.13
C TYR A 156 5.04 -7.78 -7.75
N ASP A 157 5.65 -7.67 -8.91
CA ASP A 157 6.47 -8.73 -9.53
C ASP A 157 7.99 -8.52 -9.35
N GLY A 158 8.40 -7.67 -8.42
CA GLY A 158 9.80 -7.37 -8.20
C GLY A 158 10.56 -8.51 -7.52
N THR A 159 11.87 -8.60 -7.81
CA THR A 159 12.78 -9.59 -7.22
C THR A 159 13.98 -8.97 -6.51
N LEU A 160 14.43 -7.79 -6.94
CA LEU A 160 15.60 -7.11 -6.38
C LEU A 160 15.14 -5.95 -5.50
N ILE A 161 14.68 -6.27 -4.28
CA ILE A 161 13.95 -5.33 -3.42
C ILE A 161 14.81 -4.21 -2.81
N PHE A 162 16.15 -4.27 -2.94
CA PHE A 162 17.05 -3.21 -2.49
C PHE A 162 17.30 -2.12 -3.55
N ALA A 163 16.92 -2.37 -4.81
CA ALA A 163 17.13 -1.43 -5.90
C ALA A 163 15.82 -0.80 -6.34
N PRO A 164 15.70 0.54 -6.38
CA PRO A 164 14.62 1.18 -7.12
C PRO A 164 14.65 0.80 -8.59
N ALA A 165 13.46 0.64 -9.19
CA ALA A 165 13.32 0.33 -10.61
C ALA A 165 13.94 1.46 -11.47
N SER A 166 14.89 1.11 -12.32
CA SER A 166 15.58 2.06 -13.21
C SER A 166 14.65 2.78 -14.18
N ALA A 167 13.49 2.17 -14.47
CA ALA A 167 12.44 2.78 -15.28
C ALA A 167 11.86 4.07 -14.65
N TYR A 168 11.95 4.22 -13.32
CA TYR A 168 11.47 5.40 -12.59
C TYR A 168 12.55 6.44 -12.34
N GLY A 169 13.83 6.07 -12.44
CA GLY A 169 14.98 6.95 -12.20
C GLY A 169 16.08 6.31 -11.37
N THR A 170 16.94 7.13 -10.82
CA THR A 170 18.06 6.72 -9.98
C THR A 170 17.68 6.66 -8.48
N PRO A 171 18.51 6.01 -7.63
CA PRO A 171 18.36 6.10 -6.19
C PRO A 171 18.32 7.54 -5.66
N GLU A 172 19.12 8.44 -6.24
CA GLU A 172 19.16 9.86 -5.89
C GLU A 172 17.87 10.59 -6.29
N ASP A 173 17.24 10.24 -7.41
CA ASP A 173 15.97 10.82 -7.82
C ASP A 173 14.85 10.44 -6.83
N LEU A 174 14.82 9.18 -6.38
CA LEU A 174 13.88 8.74 -5.34
C LEU A 174 14.13 9.47 -4.02
N ARG A 175 15.40 9.59 -3.61
CA ARG A 175 15.74 10.34 -2.39
C ARG A 175 15.30 11.81 -2.52
N SER A 176 15.53 12.45 -3.67
CA SER A 176 15.10 13.84 -3.92
C SER A 176 13.57 14.00 -3.90
N LEU A 177 12.82 12.97 -4.30
CA LEU A 177 11.35 12.96 -4.15
C LEU A 177 10.96 12.99 -2.66
N VAL A 178 11.59 12.16 -1.82
CA VAL A 178 11.33 12.12 -0.38
C VAL A 178 11.69 13.44 0.28
N ASP A 179 12.91 13.96 0.02
CA ASP A 179 13.35 15.25 0.57
C ASP A 179 12.37 16.38 0.20
N ARG A 180 11.89 16.42 -1.06
CA ARG A 180 10.92 17.44 -1.49
C ARG A 180 9.56 17.27 -0.82
N ALA A 181 9.10 16.06 -0.59
CA ALA A 181 7.86 15.83 0.15
C ALA A 181 7.97 16.38 1.58
N HIS A 182 9.07 16.12 2.26
CA HIS A 182 9.33 16.65 3.60
C HIS A 182 9.36 18.18 3.63
N GLU A 183 10.00 18.85 2.66
CA GLU A 183 9.97 20.31 2.52
C GLU A 183 8.53 20.86 2.40
N LEU A 184 7.63 20.09 1.82
CA LEU A 184 6.21 20.45 1.66
C LEU A 184 5.35 20.05 2.85
N GLY A 185 5.92 19.36 3.85
CA GLY A 185 5.22 18.83 5.01
C GLY A 185 4.34 17.63 4.69
N LEU A 186 4.70 16.84 3.66
CA LEU A 186 4.09 15.57 3.31
C LEU A 186 4.93 14.42 3.88
N SER A 187 4.30 13.46 4.54
CA SER A 187 4.91 12.16 4.86
C SER A 187 4.92 11.25 3.62
N LEU A 188 5.88 10.33 3.54
CA LEU A 188 5.92 9.28 2.52
C LEU A 188 5.97 7.90 3.16
N VAL A 189 5.02 7.04 2.79
CA VAL A 189 5.00 5.61 3.11
C VAL A 189 5.35 4.84 1.84
N LEU A 190 6.19 3.82 1.95
CA LEU A 190 6.50 2.93 0.83
C LEU A 190 5.77 1.59 1.01
N ASP A 191 5.09 1.15 -0.03
CA ASP A 191 4.54 -0.20 -0.10
C ASP A 191 5.66 -1.19 -0.44
N VAL A 192 5.82 -2.23 0.40
CA VAL A 192 6.87 -3.25 0.27
C VAL A 192 6.29 -4.66 0.23
N VAL A 193 6.77 -5.45 -0.72
CA VAL A 193 6.31 -6.81 -0.98
C VAL A 193 7.30 -7.80 -0.36
N TYR A 194 6.96 -8.38 0.80
CA TYR A 194 7.81 -9.33 1.51
C TYR A 194 7.21 -10.74 1.59
N ASN A 195 5.95 -10.89 1.16
CA ASN A 195 5.26 -12.18 1.19
C ASN A 195 5.66 -13.11 0.03
N HIS A 196 6.17 -12.56 -1.07
CA HIS A 196 6.59 -13.32 -2.26
C HIS A 196 7.64 -12.57 -3.08
N PHE A 197 8.20 -13.22 -4.07
CA PHE A 197 8.94 -12.62 -5.20
C PHE A 197 8.21 -12.91 -6.51
N GLY A 198 8.40 -12.02 -7.50
CA GLY A 198 7.97 -12.31 -8.86
C GLY A 198 8.68 -13.54 -9.44
N ASP A 199 8.04 -14.22 -10.41
CA ASP A 199 8.59 -15.43 -11.02
C ASP A 199 9.68 -15.16 -12.05
N THR A 200 9.57 -14.03 -12.76
CA THR A 200 10.45 -13.71 -13.88
C THR A 200 11.79 -13.19 -13.38
N HIS A 201 12.88 -13.84 -13.80
CA HIS A 201 14.25 -13.56 -13.39
C HIS A 201 14.47 -13.71 -11.87
N ASN A 202 13.73 -14.62 -11.24
CA ASN A 202 13.97 -15.03 -9.87
C ASN A 202 14.92 -16.24 -9.85
N PHE A 203 16.17 -15.98 -9.50
CA PHE A 203 17.23 -17.02 -9.45
C PHE A 203 17.48 -17.53 -8.04
N VAL A 204 16.80 -16.99 -7.04
CA VAL A 204 17.11 -17.25 -5.62
C VAL A 204 16.93 -18.71 -5.26
N ALA A 205 15.88 -19.36 -5.78
CA ALA A 205 15.60 -20.78 -5.51
C ALA A 205 16.73 -21.71 -6.01
N ASP A 206 17.48 -21.31 -7.06
CA ASP A 206 18.52 -22.12 -7.66
C ASP A 206 19.76 -22.25 -6.76
N TYR A 207 20.11 -21.18 -6.01
CA TYR A 207 21.34 -21.18 -5.20
C TYR A 207 21.08 -21.03 -3.69
N ALA A 208 19.87 -20.73 -3.30
CA ALA A 208 19.43 -20.66 -1.91
C ALA A 208 18.06 -21.33 -1.74
N PRO A 209 17.91 -22.64 -1.97
CA PRO A 209 16.61 -23.34 -1.95
C PRO A 209 15.90 -23.21 -0.61
N GLY A 210 16.62 -23.05 0.51
CA GLY A 210 16.03 -22.77 1.83
C GLY A 210 15.45 -21.37 2.01
N TRP A 211 15.44 -20.55 0.95
CA TRP A 211 14.75 -19.24 0.93
C TRP A 211 13.24 -19.38 0.88
N PHE A 212 12.77 -20.44 0.24
CA PHE A 212 11.36 -20.76 0.10
C PHE A 212 11.01 -22.04 0.84
N ASP A 213 9.77 -22.12 1.30
CA ASP A 213 9.19 -23.33 1.87
C ASP A 213 8.25 -23.96 0.83
N SER A 214 8.63 -25.12 0.30
CA SER A 214 7.85 -25.83 -0.73
C SER A 214 6.53 -26.42 -0.20
N GLU A 215 6.40 -26.59 1.11
CA GLU A 215 5.17 -27.08 1.75
C GLU A 215 4.14 -25.94 1.89
N VAL A 216 4.60 -24.68 1.93
CA VAL A 216 3.76 -23.49 1.98
C VAL A 216 3.44 -23.03 0.57
N LYS A 217 2.16 -23.08 0.20
CA LYS A 217 1.69 -22.63 -1.11
C LYS A 217 1.01 -21.27 -1.00
N THR A 218 1.41 -20.35 -1.87
CA THR A 218 0.80 -19.03 -2.04
C THR A 218 0.31 -18.88 -3.48
N PRO A 219 -0.51 -17.85 -3.78
CA PRO A 219 -0.92 -17.56 -5.16
C PRO A 219 0.25 -17.32 -6.13
N TRP A 220 1.43 -16.97 -5.61
CA TRP A 220 2.64 -16.65 -6.40
C TRP A 220 3.69 -17.77 -6.38
N GLY A 221 3.39 -18.93 -5.84
CA GLY A 221 4.30 -20.07 -5.75
C GLY A 221 4.66 -20.47 -4.31
N PRO A 222 5.85 -21.07 -4.09
CA PRO A 222 6.28 -21.43 -2.74
C PRO A 222 6.39 -20.21 -1.84
N GLY A 223 5.94 -20.35 -0.58
CA GLY A 223 6.01 -19.29 0.41
C GLY A 223 7.44 -18.94 0.81
N VAL A 224 7.67 -17.70 1.23
CA VAL A 224 8.96 -17.29 1.80
C VAL A 224 9.17 -17.99 3.13
N ASN A 225 10.34 -18.58 3.33
CA ASN A 225 10.70 -19.33 4.54
C ASN A 225 11.20 -18.40 5.64
N PHE A 226 10.30 -17.88 6.46
CA PHE A 226 10.66 -17.06 7.61
C PHE A 226 11.18 -17.84 8.82
N ASP A 227 11.26 -19.17 8.77
CA ASP A 227 11.99 -19.97 9.75
C ASP A 227 13.50 -19.80 9.59
N ASN A 228 13.95 -19.50 8.37
CA ASN A 228 15.35 -19.20 8.09
C ASN A 228 15.75 -17.81 8.61
N PRO A 229 16.69 -17.71 9.60
CA PRO A 229 17.09 -16.43 10.16
C PRO A 229 17.79 -15.50 9.17
N GLN A 230 18.44 -16.02 8.11
CA GLN A 230 19.08 -15.19 7.10
C GLN A 230 18.04 -14.55 6.17
N VAL A 231 16.95 -15.24 5.89
CA VAL A 231 15.80 -14.70 5.14
C VAL A 231 15.15 -13.56 5.93
N ARG A 232 14.83 -13.77 7.23
CA ARG A 232 14.29 -12.67 8.06
C ARG A 232 15.22 -11.47 8.11
N ARG A 233 16.53 -11.74 8.29
CA ARG A 233 17.55 -10.68 8.31
C ARG A 233 17.58 -9.85 7.03
N PHE A 234 17.47 -10.51 5.87
CA PHE A 234 17.44 -9.83 4.57
C PHE A 234 16.31 -8.81 4.50
N TYR A 235 15.09 -9.21 4.83
CA TYR A 235 13.93 -8.29 4.80
C TYR A 235 14.02 -7.20 5.88
N CYS A 236 14.55 -7.52 7.07
CA CYS A 236 14.80 -6.50 8.11
C CYS A 236 15.85 -5.48 7.67
N GLU A 237 16.93 -5.91 6.98
CA GLU A 237 17.92 -5.01 6.41
C GLU A 237 17.35 -4.13 5.29
N ASN A 238 16.44 -4.68 4.48
CA ASN A 238 15.74 -3.92 3.44
C ASN A 238 14.82 -2.85 4.04
N ALA A 239 14.00 -3.19 5.01
CA ALA A 239 13.17 -2.20 5.72
C ALA A 239 14.01 -1.09 6.37
N ALA A 240 15.12 -1.46 7.00
CA ALA A 240 16.05 -0.49 7.58
C ALA A 240 16.67 0.44 6.52
N MET A 241 16.97 -0.06 5.33
CA MET A 241 17.46 0.75 4.20
C MET A 241 16.42 1.80 3.77
N TRP A 242 15.17 1.40 3.53
CA TRP A 242 14.12 2.33 3.11
C TRP A 242 13.90 3.45 4.13
N LEU A 243 13.89 3.10 5.42
CA LEU A 243 13.68 4.07 6.50
C LEU A 243 14.89 4.96 6.77
N SER A 244 16.15 4.47 6.63
CA SER A 244 17.34 5.23 7.00
C SER A 244 18.07 5.90 5.84
N GLU A 245 18.15 5.24 4.66
CA GLU A 245 18.86 5.78 3.50
C GLU A 245 17.96 6.64 2.62
N TYR A 246 16.71 6.23 2.43
CA TYR A 246 15.73 6.98 1.65
C TYR A 246 14.87 7.90 2.50
N ASP A 247 14.86 7.72 3.83
CA ASP A 247 14.11 8.52 4.80
C ASP A 247 12.60 8.44 4.67
N PHE A 248 12.06 7.33 4.15
CA PHE A 248 10.62 7.11 4.19
C PHE A 248 10.10 7.20 5.63
N ASP A 249 8.91 7.75 5.81
CA ASP A 249 8.29 7.93 7.13
C ASP A 249 7.63 6.65 7.62
N GLY A 250 7.29 5.76 6.71
CA GLY A 250 6.68 4.49 7.03
C GLY A 250 6.79 3.46 5.92
N LEU A 251 6.30 2.26 6.23
CA LEU A 251 6.20 1.15 5.29
C LEU A 251 4.81 0.52 5.38
N ARG A 252 4.20 0.23 4.24
CA ARG A 252 3.02 -0.63 4.14
C ARG A 252 3.47 -2.02 3.71
N PHE A 253 3.10 -3.04 4.44
CA PHE A 253 3.48 -4.43 4.19
C PHE A 253 2.34 -5.16 3.48
N ASP A 254 2.61 -5.52 2.23
CA ASP A 254 1.69 -6.21 1.34
C ASP A 254 1.34 -7.61 1.85
N SER A 255 0.05 -7.94 1.84
CA SER A 255 -0.50 -9.29 2.04
C SER A 255 0.17 -10.11 3.17
N VAL A 256 0.31 -9.54 4.37
CA VAL A 256 0.98 -10.25 5.48
C VAL A 256 0.27 -11.56 5.87
N HIS A 257 -1.00 -11.72 5.52
CA HIS A 257 -1.78 -12.94 5.73
C HIS A 257 -1.35 -14.10 4.82
N GLU A 258 -0.61 -13.82 3.75
CA GLU A 258 0.00 -14.82 2.87
C GLU A 258 1.37 -15.30 3.36
N MET A 259 1.94 -14.67 4.38
CA MET A 259 3.12 -15.16 5.08
C MET A 259 2.72 -16.36 5.98
N LYS A 260 2.89 -17.59 5.49
CA LYS A 260 2.30 -18.81 6.08
C LYS A 260 3.31 -19.75 6.73
N SER A 261 4.63 -19.46 6.71
CA SER A 261 5.62 -20.27 7.43
C SER A 261 5.46 -20.13 8.95
N ASP A 262 5.90 -21.11 9.72
CA ASP A 262 5.81 -21.08 11.19
C ASP A 262 6.56 -19.87 11.78
N GLY A 263 7.62 -19.41 11.12
CA GLY A 263 8.41 -18.22 11.50
C GLY A 263 7.77 -16.88 11.17
N SER A 264 6.62 -16.82 10.48
CA SER A 264 6.02 -15.57 9.99
C SER A 264 5.64 -14.59 11.11
N ASP A 265 5.03 -15.07 12.18
CA ASP A 265 4.69 -14.23 13.34
C ASP A 265 5.94 -13.65 14.00
N ARG A 266 6.99 -14.46 14.13
CA ARG A 266 8.29 -14.00 14.65
C ARG A 266 8.92 -12.97 13.73
N PHE A 267 8.85 -13.18 12.42
CA PHE A 267 9.35 -12.22 11.43
C PHE A 267 8.63 -10.88 11.53
N LEU A 268 7.30 -10.88 11.58
CA LEU A 268 6.52 -9.65 11.69
C LEU A 268 6.87 -8.85 12.97
N ALA A 269 7.12 -9.54 14.09
CA ALA A 269 7.57 -8.89 15.32
C ALA A 269 9.00 -8.32 15.17
N GLU A 270 9.97 -9.11 14.69
CA GLU A 270 11.37 -8.70 14.45
C GLU A 270 11.44 -7.50 13.46
N LEU A 271 10.56 -7.49 12.46
CA LEU A 271 10.47 -6.44 11.46
C LEU A 271 10.00 -5.12 12.07
N ALA A 272 8.91 -5.15 12.85
CA ALA A 272 8.40 -3.97 13.55
C ALA A 272 9.43 -3.41 14.56
N GLU A 273 10.10 -4.28 15.32
CA GLU A 273 11.18 -3.87 16.24
C GLU A 273 12.36 -3.23 15.50
N THR A 274 12.74 -3.81 14.35
CA THR A 274 13.84 -3.27 13.54
C THR A 274 13.47 -1.90 12.99
N ALA A 275 12.28 -1.74 12.43
CA ALA A 275 11.81 -0.46 11.90
C ALA A 275 11.76 0.63 12.98
N LYS A 276 11.19 0.34 14.16
CA LYS A 276 11.12 1.28 15.29
C LYS A 276 12.48 1.62 15.88
N ARG A 277 13.44 0.70 15.84
CA ARG A 277 14.82 0.98 16.27
C ARG A 277 15.53 1.96 15.33
N ILE A 278 15.21 1.93 14.05
CA ILE A 278 15.76 2.83 13.02
C ILE A 278 15.04 4.18 13.06
N LYS A 279 13.72 4.18 13.05
CA LYS A 279 12.86 5.36 13.06
C LYS A 279 11.74 5.14 14.10
N PRO A 280 11.89 5.66 15.32
CA PRO A 280 10.96 5.36 16.43
C PRO A 280 9.49 5.66 16.14
N ASN A 281 9.24 6.67 15.30
CA ASN A 281 7.91 7.09 14.90
C ASN A 281 7.51 6.56 13.51
N ALA A 282 8.14 5.48 13.03
CA ALA A 282 7.82 4.92 11.72
C ALA A 282 6.34 4.52 11.63
N GLU A 283 5.67 4.95 10.56
CA GLU A 283 4.29 4.63 10.22
C GLU A 283 4.23 3.22 9.60
N LEU A 284 4.06 2.19 10.44
CA LEU A 284 4.03 0.79 10.00
C LEU A 284 2.59 0.34 9.77
N ILE A 285 2.26 0.07 8.52
CA ILE A 285 0.93 -0.29 8.05
C ILE A 285 0.94 -1.73 7.54
N ILE A 286 -0.11 -2.50 7.83
CA ILE A 286 -0.26 -3.86 7.28
C ILE A 286 -1.51 -3.97 6.42
N GLU A 287 -1.43 -4.81 5.41
CA GLU A 287 -2.59 -5.38 4.75
C GLU A 287 -2.83 -6.79 5.27
N ASN A 288 -3.98 -7.02 5.91
CA ASN A 288 -4.29 -8.30 6.52
C ASN A 288 -5.78 -8.65 6.43
N MET A 289 -6.15 -9.43 5.44
CA MET A 289 -7.54 -9.88 5.24
C MET A 289 -8.10 -10.73 6.39
N LYS A 290 -7.23 -11.22 7.32
CA LYS A 290 -7.68 -11.98 8.49
C LYS A 290 -8.14 -11.10 9.65
N ASN A 291 -8.06 -9.78 9.53
CA ASN A 291 -8.46 -8.81 10.56
C ASN A 291 -7.90 -9.14 11.96
N SER A 292 -6.63 -9.57 12.03
CA SER A 292 -6.00 -9.98 13.28
C SER A 292 -5.57 -8.77 14.11
N PHE A 293 -6.42 -8.34 15.04
CA PHE A 293 -6.21 -7.15 15.85
C PHE A 293 -4.92 -7.20 16.70
N ARG A 294 -4.36 -8.38 17.01
CA ARG A 294 -3.14 -8.53 17.83
C ARG A 294 -1.94 -7.74 17.29
N TRP A 295 -1.89 -7.53 15.97
CA TRP A 295 -0.84 -6.73 15.35
C TRP A 295 -1.01 -5.23 15.54
N LEU A 296 -2.24 -4.80 15.89
CA LEU A 296 -2.63 -3.40 16.09
C LEU A 296 -2.75 -3.04 17.59
N GLU A 297 -2.46 -3.97 18.50
CA GLU A 297 -2.55 -3.74 19.94
C GLU A 297 -1.70 -2.54 20.38
N ARG A 298 -2.22 -1.84 21.39
CA ARG A 298 -1.60 -0.67 21.99
C ARG A 298 -1.11 -0.96 23.39
N ASP A 299 -0.07 -0.25 23.82
CA ASP A 299 0.39 -0.22 25.21
C ASP A 299 -0.50 0.70 26.08
N ALA A 300 -0.15 0.82 27.37
CA ALA A 300 -0.87 1.67 28.31
C ALA A 300 -0.85 3.18 27.97
N ASN A 301 0.05 3.61 27.10
CA ASN A 301 0.18 4.97 26.61
C ASN A 301 -0.44 5.17 25.21
N ASN A 302 -1.25 4.20 24.77
CA ASN A 302 -1.86 4.16 23.43
C ASN A 302 -0.85 4.10 22.28
N GLN A 303 0.40 3.64 22.54
CA GLN A 303 1.41 3.45 21.50
C GLN A 303 1.29 2.06 20.88
N PRO A 304 1.49 1.91 19.54
CA PRO A 304 1.40 0.60 18.89
C PRO A 304 2.50 -0.33 19.40
N LEU A 305 2.12 -1.55 19.80
CA LEU A 305 3.08 -2.58 20.15
C LEU A 305 3.90 -3.03 18.94
N HIS A 306 3.24 -3.24 17.81
CA HIS A 306 3.86 -3.65 16.56
C HIS A 306 3.56 -2.66 15.42
N TYR A 307 2.36 -2.73 14.83
CA TYR A 307 1.94 -1.95 13.68
C TYR A 307 0.97 -0.84 14.08
N LEU A 308 1.01 0.25 13.32
CA LEU A 308 0.24 1.45 13.62
C LEU A 308 -1.20 1.32 13.13
N ALA A 309 -1.38 0.82 11.90
CA ALA A 309 -2.68 0.71 11.27
C ALA A 309 -2.77 -0.45 10.27
N GLN A 310 -3.99 -0.76 9.85
CA GLN A 310 -4.29 -1.76 8.83
C GLN A 310 -5.23 -1.20 7.77
N TRP A 311 -5.02 -1.57 6.52
CA TRP A 311 -5.98 -1.38 5.43
C TRP A 311 -7.28 -2.13 5.75
N ASN A 312 -8.40 -1.41 5.68
CA ASN A 312 -9.72 -1.92 6.09
C ASN A 312 -10.60 -2.27 4.88
N ASP A 313 -10.44 -3.48 4.35
CA ASP A 313 -11.26 -3.99 3.23
C ASP A 313 -12.74 -4.06 3.57
N ASP A 314 -13.11 -4.34 4.82
CA ASP A 314 -14.51 -4.45 5.24
C ASP A 314 -15.29 -3.17 4.94
N MET A 315 -14.70 -1.99 5.22
CA MET A 315 -15.33 -0.71 4.92
C MET A 315 -15.51 -0.51 3.41
N HIS A 316 -14.49 -0.85 2.61
CA HIS A 316 -14.58 -0.81 1.15
C HIS A 316 -15.74 -1.68 0.65
N HIS A 317 -15.81 -2.95 1.08
CA HIS A 317 -16.83 -3.90 0.64
C HIS A 317 -18.25 -3.38 0.93
N VAL A 318 -18.47 -2.90 2.15
CA VAL A 318 -19.79 -2.39 2.57
C VAL A 318 -20.19 -1.13 1.82
N LEU A 319 -19.31 -0.11 1.73
CA LEU A 319 -19.60 1.14 1.02
C LEU A 319 -19.85 0.87 -0.47
N THR A 320 -19.02 0.05 -1.10
CA THR A 320 -19.18 -0.31 -2.52
C THR A 320 -20.52 -1.02 -2.75
N TYR A 321 -20.86 -2.02 -1.94
CA TYR A 321 -22.13 -2.72 -2.07
C TYR A 321 -23.34 -1.79 -1.92
N ILE A 322 -23.38 -0.95 -0.89
CA ILE A 322 -24.48 -0.02 -0.66
C ILE A 322 -24.62 0.97 -1.83
N THR A 323 -23.51 1.45 -2.38
CA THR A 323 -23.52 2.50 -3.40
C THR A 323 -23.68 2.00 -4.82
N THR A 324 -23.14 0.83 -5.16
CA THR A 324 -23.16 0.26 -6.52
C THR A 324 -24.11 -0.92 -6.67
N GLY A 325 -24.37 -1.67 -5.59
CA GLY A 325 -25.00 -2.98 -5.63
C GLY A 325 -24.05 -4.12 -6.03
N GLU A 326 -22.74 -3.83 -6.19
CA GLU A 326 -21.73 -4.84 -6.48
C GLU A 326 -21.44 -5.68 -5.23
N GLY A 327 -21.55 -7.00 -5.32
CA GLY A 327 -21.30 -7.96 -4.26
C GLY A 327 -20.47 -9.13 -4.76
N LYS A 328 -20.74 -10.37 -4.30
CA LYS A 328 -20.01 -11.61 -4.70
C LYS A 328 -19.82 -11.80 -6.20
N SER A 329 -20.77 -11.31 -7.00
CA SER A 329 -20.66 -11.35 -8.47
C SER A 329 -19.55 -10.47 -9.02
N SER A 330 -19.00 -9.58 -8.19
CA SER A 330 -17.90 -8.65 -8.55
C SER A 330 -16.58 -9.02 -7.88
N GLY A 331 -16.53 -10.17 -7.19
CA GLY A 331 -15.34 -10.61 -6.46
C GLY A 331 -15.19 -10.04 -5.06
N TYR A 332 -16.13 -9.21 -4.63
CA TYR A 332 -16.18 -8.71 -3.26
C TYR A 332 -17.00 -9.67 -2.38
N ASP A 333 -16.63 -9.77 -1.11
CA ASP A 333 -17.44 -10.49 -0.16
C ASP A 333 -18.83 -9.84 -0.08
N ASP A 334 -19.89 -10.67 -0.09
CA ASP A 334 -21.21 -10.15 0.22
C ASP A 334 -21.16 -9.56 1.63
N PRO A 335 -21.55 -8.31 1.82
CA PRO A 335 -21.86 -7.84 3.14
C PRO A 335 -22.92 -8.76 3.73
N GLY A 336 -22.98 -8.84 5.06
CA GLY A 336 -23.96 -9.66 5.76
C GLY A 336 -25.40 -9.46 5.27
N LYS A 337 -26.35 -10.10 5.87
CA LYS A 337 -27.77 -9.96 5.49
C LYS A 337 -28.31 -8.53 5.57
N ASP A 338 -27.58 -7.66 6.28
CA ASP A 338 -27.92 -6.25 6.49
C ASP A 338 -26.68 -5.36 6.31
N PRO A 339 -26.41 -4.86 5.08
CA PRO A 339 -25.23 -4.05 4.79
C PRO A 339 -25.20 -2.72 5.55
N TYR A 340 -26.32 -2.24 6.04
CA TYR A 340 -26.38 -1.02 6.85
C TYR A 340 -25.95 -1.28 8.31
N ALA A 341 -26.19 -2.50 8.82
CA ALA A 341 -25.63 -2.93 10.11
C ALA A 341 -24.11 -3.12 9.98
N ASP A 342 -23.64 -3.64 8.85
CA ASP A 342 -22.21 -3.78 8.58
C ASP A 342 -21.52 -2.41 8.45
N LEU A 343 -22.17 -1.43 7.79
CA LEU A 343 -21.67 -0.05 7.75
C LEU A 343 -21.59 0.58 9.15
N GLU A 344 -22.64 0.37 9.96
CA GLU A 344 -22.67 0.81 11.35
C GLU A 344 -21.48 0.24 12.13
N LYS A 345 -21.25 -1.07 12.04
CA LYS A 345 -20.16 -1.76 12.73
C LYS A 345 -18.78 -1.33 12.20
N ALA A 346 -18.60 -1.22 10.88
CA ALA A 346 -17.35 -0.77 10.28
C ALA A 346 -16.95 0.65 10.74
N LEU A 347 -17.92 1.55 10.86
CA LEU A 347 -17.69 2.92 11.30
C LEU A 347 -17.44 3.02 12.81
N ALA A 348 -18.12 2.22 13.62
CA ALA A 348 -18.01 2.26 15.08
C ALA A 348 -16.82 1.44 15.60
N ASP A 349 -16.66 0.20 15.11
CA ASP A 349 -15.74 -0.79 15.64
C ASP A 349 -14.49 -1.01 14.78
N GLY A 350 -14.52 -0.55 13.52
CA GLY A 350 -13.46 -0.73 12.53
C GLY A 350 -13.68 -1.93 11.62
N PHE A 351 -13.63 -3.16 12.12
CA PHE A 351 -13.89 -4.36 11.32
C PHE A 351 -15.36 -4.81 11.40
N VAL A 352 -15.88 -5.28 10.27
CA VAL A 352 -17.20 -5.93 10.19
C VAL A 352 -17.13 -7.37 10.66
N HIS A 353 -16.12 -8.10 10.16
CA HIS A 353 -15.94 -9.51 10.49
C HIS A 353 -15.19 -9.66 11.81
N ASP A 354 -15.95 -10.04 12.86
CA ASP A 354 -15.38 -10.38 14.16
C ASP A 354 -14.84 -11.81 14.12
N PRO A 355 -13.63 -12.05 14.60
CA PRO A 355 -12.98 -13.37 14.58
C PRO A 355 -13.59 -14.41 15.51
N THR A 356 -14.48 -14.01 16.41
CA THR A 356 -15.22 -14.95 17.26
C THR A 356 -16.23 -15.79 16.47
N GLU A 357 -16.58 -15.40 15.24
CA GLU A 357 -17.40 -16.19 14.33
C GLU A 357 -16.48 -17.02 13.42
N GLY A 358 -16.05 -18.17 13.91
CA GLY A 358 -15.05 -18.98 13.27
C GLY A 358 -15.40 -19.41 11.84
N ASP A 359 -14.60 -18.96 10.88
CA ASP A 359 -14.32 -19.68 9.65
C ASP A 359 -13.01 -20.48 9.87
N GLY A 360 -13.19 -21.66 10.40
CA GLY A 360 -12.13 -22.55 10.79
C GLY A 360 -11.51 -23.35 9.65
N SER A 361 -11.11 -22.73 8.54
CA SER A 361 -10.36 -23.45 7.48
C SER A 361 -8.92 -23.76 7.87
N ASP A 362 -8.34 -23.08 8.90
CA ASP A 362 -6.99 -23.30 9.40
C ASP A 362 -6.87 -23.43 10.93
N GLY A 363 -8.00 -23.52 11.65
CA GLY A 363 -8.03 -23.66 13.11
C GLY A 363 -7.56 -22.41 13.90
N ARG A 364 -7.32 -21.29 13.22
CA ARG A 364 -6.97 -20.00 13.82
C ARG A 364 -8.20 -19.08 13.79
N THR A 365 -8.68 -18.67 14.96
CA THR A 365 -9.78 -17.71 15.06
C THR A 365 -9.39 -16.36 14.49
N ARG A 366 -10.22 -15.77 13.62
CA ARG A 366 -10.09 -14.38 13.21
C ARG A 366 -10.31 -13.48 14.43
N GLY A 367 -9.38 -12.49 14.64
CA GLY A 367 -9.38 -11.28 15.47
C GLY A 367 -9.68 -11.39 16.97
N GLY A 368 -10.09 -10.33 17.56
CA GLY A 368 -10.58 -10.02 18.87
C GLY A 368 -11.47 -8.79 18.80
N LYS A 369 -11.88 -8.21 19.92
CA LYS A 369 -12.75 -7.03 19.88
C LYS A 369 -12.00 -5.82 19.32
N ALA A 370 -12.17 -5.57 18.03
CA ALA A 370 -11.62 -4.42 17.31
C ALA A 370 -12.10 -3.08 17.94
N SER A 371 -13.27 -3.06 18.57
CA SER A 371 -13.82 -1.92 19.31
C SER A 371 -12.95 -1.39 20.46
N ARG A 372 -11.81 -2.05 20.77
CA ARG A 372 -10.82 -1.56 21.74
C ARG A 372 -9.67 -0.79 21.09
N LEU A 373 -9.58 -0.82 19.77
CA LEU A 373 -8.55 -0.09 19.04
C LEU A 373 -9.01 1.34 18.79
N PRO A 374 -8.09 2.32 18.78
CA PRO A 374 -8.45 3.67 18.40
C PRO A 374 -8.86 3.70 16.91
N PRO A 375 -9.78 4.60 16.51
CA PRO A 375 -10.29 4.65 15.13
C PRO A 375 -9.21 4.80 14.08
N ASP A 376 -8.12 5.49 14.39
CA ASP A 376 -6.96 5.68 13.49
C ASP A 376 -6.09 4.42 13.31
N SER A 377 -6.44 3.30 13.95
CA SER A 377 -5.87 1.98 13.60
C SER A 377 -6.41 1.42 12.29
N PHE A 378 -7.42 2.04 11.70
CA PHE A 378 -8.08 1.58 10.48
C PHE A 378 -7.90 2.59 9.35
N ILE A 379 -7.34 2.13 8.22
CA ILE A 379 -7.24 2.94 7.00
C ILE A 379 -8.43 2.62 6.12
N THR A 380 -9.26 3.65 5.86
CA THR A 380 -10.53 3.52 5.16
C THR A 380 -10.42 4.03 3.73
N TYR A 381 -10.85 3.24 2.78
CA TYR A 381 -10.90 3.60 1.36
C TYR A 381 -12.20 3.14 0.70
N VAL A 382 -12.51 3.76 -0.42
CA VAL A 382 -13.60 3.33 -1.31
C VAL A 382 -13.03 2.46 -2.44
N GLN A 383 -11.85 2.80 -2.90
CA GLN A 383 -11.06 2.07 -3.86
C GLN A 383 -9.57 2.37 -3.64
N ASN A 384 -8.72 1.44 -4.06
CA ASN A 384 -7.29 1.58 -4.24
C ASN A 384 -6.92 0.93 -5.58
N HIS A 385 -5.64 0.70 -5.84
CA HIS A 385 -5.17 0.06 -7.08
C HIS A 385 -5.85 -1.30 -7.33
N ASP A 386 -6.05 -2.10 -6.27
CA ASP A 386 -6.59 -3.46 -6.40
C ASP A 386 -8.05 -3.46 -6.85
N GLN A 387 -8.91 -2.66 -6.22
CA GLN A 387 -10.33 -2.65 -6.59
C GLN A 387 -10.54 -2.08 -8.00
N ILE A 388 -9.74 -1.09 -8.41
CA ILE A 388 -9.81 -0.56 -9.77
C ILE A 388 -9.26 -1.61 -10.76
N GLY A 389 -8.05 -2.10 -10.52
CA GLY A 389 -7.36 -2.98 -11.43
C GLY A 389 -7.95 -4.38 -11.53
N ASN A 390 -8.67 -4.83 -10.51
CA ASN A 390 -9.38 -6.11 -10.49
C ASN A 390 -10.82 -6.04 -11.06
N ARG A 391 -11.23 -4.90 -11.62
CA ARG A 391 -12.39 -4.84 -12.51
C ARG A 391 -12.01 -5.19 -13.94
N ALA A 392 -12.89 -5.87 -14.66
CA ALA A 392 -12.67 -6.29 -16.06
C ALA A 392 -12.40 -5.09 -16.98
N ASP A 393 -13.05 -3.95 -16.73
CA ASP A 393 -12.88 -2.70 -17.46
C ASP A 393 -11.91 -1.72 -16.79
N ALA A 394 -11.31 -2.10 -15.66
CA ALA A 394 -10.42 -1.27 -14.84
C ALA A 394 -10.98 0.12 -14.50
N SER A 395 -12.31 0.22 -14.41
CA SER A 395 -12.99 1.50 -14.20
C SER A 395 -12.95 1.95 -12.75
N ARG A 396 -12.88 3.28 -12.56
CA ARG A 396 -13.00 3.90 -11.25
C ARG A 396 -14.46 3.99 -10.81
N ILE A 397 -14.70 3.97 -9.49
CA ILE A 397 -16.04 4.05 -8.91
C ILE A 397 -16.81 5.29 -9.38
N ALA A 398 -16.12 6.43 -9.59
CA ALA A 398 -16.72 7.67 -10.06
C ALA A 398 -17.36 7.57 -11.46
N SER A 399 -16.96 6.60 -12.28
CA SER A 399 -17.58 6.34 -13.59
C SER A 399 -18.80 5.39 -13.53
N ARG A 400 -19.04 4.77 -12.37
CA ARG A 400 -20.05 3.70 -12.22
C ARG A 400 -21.30 4.16 -11.47
N VAL A 401 -21.18 5.23 -10.66
CA VAL A 401 -22.29 5.71 -9.85
C VAL A 401 -22.52 7.21 -10.06
N SER A 402 -23.67 7.70 -9.62
CA SER A 402 -23.98 9.14 -9.73
C SER A 402 -23.02 10.00 -8.89
N PRO A 403 -22.78 11.25 -9.28
CA PRO A 403 -21.95 12.19 -8.49
C PRO A 403 -22.37 12.30 -7.01
N ALA A 404 -23.68 12.28 -6.73
CA ALA A 404 -24.19 12.31 -5.35
C ALA A 404 -23.72 11.10 -4.51
N ARG A 405 -23.63 9.90 -5.10
CA ARG A 405 -23.10 8.74 -4.41
C ARG A 405 -21.58 8.83 -4.21
N VAL A 406 -20.85 9.36 -5.18
CA VAL A 406 -19.41 9.61 -5.04
C VAL A 406 -19.15 10.61 -3.91
N ASP A 407 -19.86 11.73 -3.91
CA ASP A 407 -19.74 12.76 -2.87
C ASP A 407 -20.11 12.20 -1.48
N PHE A 408 -21.14 11.35 -1.41
CA PHE A 408 -21.51 10.63 -0.18
C PHE A 408 -20.38 9.72 0.34
N MET A 409 -19.77 8.91 -0.53
CA MET A 409 -18.67 8.04 -0.16
C MET A 409 -17.45 8.82 0.34
N HIS A 410 -17.07 9.88 -0.37
CA HIS A 410 -15.98 10.75 0.07
C HIS A 410 -16.30 11.41 1.42
N PHE A 411 -17.53 11.87 1.61
CA PHE A 411 -17.98 12.44 2.88
C PHE A 411 -17.80 11.48 4.05
N VAL A 412 -18.32 10.26 3.92
CA VAL A 412 -18.22 9.22 4.97
C VAL A 412 -16.75 8.91 5.27
N LYS A 413 -15.95 8.65 4.24
CA LYS A 413 -14.53 8.34 4.37
C LYS A 413 -13.73 9.45 5.06
N PHE A 414 -13.94 10.71 4.66
CA PHE A 414 -13.18 11.83 5.18
C PHE A 414 -13.58 12.27 6.58
N LEU A 415 -14.83 12.11 6.94
CA LEU A 415 -15.36 12.65 8.19
C LEU A 415 -15.51 11.60 9.30
N ALA A 416 -15.36 10.32 8.99
CA ALA A 416 -15.12 9.31 10.00
C ALA A 416 -13.73 9.52 10.66
N PRO A 417 -13.56 9.18 11.94
CA PRO A 417 -12.28 9.40 12.64
C PRO A 417 -11.15 8.43 12.19
N GLN A 418 -11.46 7.45 11.37
CA GLN A 418 -10.50 6.56 10.72
C GLN A 418 -9.61 7.33 9.74
N VAL A 419 -8.46 6.76 9.35
CA VAL A 419 -7.53 7.38 8.41
C VAL A 419 -8.04 7.19 6.97
N PRO A 420 -8.33 8.25 6.22
CA PRO A 420 -8.81 8.11 4.85
C PRO A 420 -7.66 7.86 3.88
N LEU A 421 -7.85 6.89 2.96
CA LEU A 421 -7.00 6.66 1.83
C LEU A 421 -7.77 6.89 0.53
N CYS A 422 -7.13 7.53 -0.43
CA CYS A 422 -7.61 7.74 -1.78
C CYS A 422 -6.58 7.22 -2.78
N PHE A 423 -7.02 6.73 -3.91
CA PHE A 423 -6.13 6.45 -5.03
C PHE A 423 -5.89 7.75 -5.84
N MET A 424 -4.68 7.92 -6.38
CA MET A 424 -4.31 9.08 -7.18
C MET A 424 -5.39 9.44 -8.22
N GLY A 425 -5.82 10.71 -8.25
CA GLY A 425 -6.89 11.22 -9.11
C GLY A 425 -8.31 11.13 -8.54
N ASP A 426 -8.50 10.51 -7.35
CA ASP A 426 -9.82 10.48 -6.69
C ASP A 426 -10.28 11.87 -6.26
N GLU A 427 -9.34 12.77 -5.93
CA GLU A 427 -9.63 14.15 -5.54
C GLU A 427 -10.34 14.97 -6.64
N GLY A 428 -10.11 14.57 -7.89
CA GLY A 428 -10.76 15.18 -9.07
C GLY A 428 -11.79 14.29 -9.74
N ASN A 429 -12.05 13.10 -9.22
CA ASN A 429 -12.87 12.09 -9.88
C ASN A 429 -12.39 11.80 -11.32
N PHE A 430 -11.08 11.62 -11.52
CA PHE A 430 -10.49 11.36 -12.84
C PHE A 430 -11.11 10.14 -13.52
N SER A 431 -11.09 10.16 -14.86
CA SER A 431 -11.65 9.07 -15.68
C SER A 431 -10.62 8.04 -16.12
N SER A 432 -9.31 8.34 -16.00
CA SER A 432 -8.25 7.41 -16.38
C SER A 432 -8.44 6.07 -15.65
N PRO A 433 -8.56 4.93 -16.35
CA PRO A 433 -8.62 3.61 -15.71
C PRO A 433 -7.29 3.27 -15.05
N PHE A 434 -7.25 2.19 -14.27
CA PHE A 434 -5.99 1.67 -13.75
C PHE A 434 -5.96 0.15 -13.90
N PRO A 435 -5.82 -0.37 -15.14
CA PRO A 435 -5.75 -1.80 -15.40
C PRO A 435 -4.47 -2.41 -14.81
N PHE A 436 -4.50 -3.71 -14.53
CA PHE A 436 -3.29 -4.46 -14.24
C PHE A 436 -2.35 -4.46 -15.48
N PHE A 437 -1.06 -4.18 -15.29
CA PHE A 437 -0.06 -4.15 -16.35
C PHE A 437 1.32 -4.60 -15.88
N PHE A 438 2.07 -5.15 -16.84
CA PHE A 438 3.47 -5.58 -16.70
C PHE A 438 4.19 -5.47 -18.05
N ASP A 439 5.51 -5.75 -18.05
CA ASP A 439 6.35 -5.80 -19.23
C ASP A 439 7.23 -7.07 -19.18
N LEU A 440 6.71 -8.15 -19.71
CA LEU A 440 7.34 -9.47 -19.62
C LEU A 440 7.70 -10.01 -21.01
N PRO A 441 8.75 -10.85 -21.11
CA PRO A 441 8.98 -11.65 -22.32
C PRO A 441 7.73 -12.49 -22.67
N GLU A 442 7.41 -12.61 -23.97
CA GLU A 442 6.12 -13.16 -24.43
C GLU A 442 5.77 -14.52 -23.83
N LYS A 443 6.75 -15.40 -23.60
CA LYS A 443 6.51 -16.71 -22.98
C LYS A 443 5.97 -16.58 -21.55
N ALA A 444 6.52 -15.68 -20.75
CA ALA A 444 6.05 -15.41 -19.38
C ALA A 444 4.74 -14.62 -19.39
N ALA A 445 4.62 -13.63 -20.29
CA ALA A 445 3.42 -12.84 -20.46
C ALA A 445 2.19 -13.69 -20.77
N LYS A 446 2.33 -14.71 -21.64
CA LYS A 446 1.23 -15.62 -21.97
C LYS A 446 0.68 -16.34 -20.75
N SER A 447 1.54 -16.93 -19.92
CA SER A 447 1.11 -17.62 -18.70
C SER A 447 0.35 -16.68 -17.78
N LYS A 448 0.90 -15.49 -17.50
CA LYS A 448 0.25 -14.49 -16.63
C LYS A 448 -1.06 -13.94 -17.19
N ARG A 449 -1.19 -13.82 -18.52
CA ARG A 449 -2.48 -13.48 -19.14
C ARG A 449 -3.53 -14.56 -18.90
N ASP A 450 -3.16 -15.83 -19.10
CA ASP A 450 -4.05 -16.96 -18.89
C ASP A 450 -4.52 -17.02 -17.41
N ASP A 451 -3.57 -16.88 -16.48
CA ASP A 451 -3.85 -16.80 -15.03
C ASP A 451 -4.78 -15.63 -14.69
N ARG A 452 -4.57 -14.47 -15.32
CA ARG A 452 -5.42 -13.30 -15.13
C ARG A 452 -6.85 -13.52 -15.61
N TYR A 453 -7.04 -14.17 -16.76
CA TYR A 453 -8.36 -14.53 -17.25
C TYR A 453 -9.08 -15.49 -16.30
N GLU A 454 -8.36 -16.49 -15.78
CA GLU A 454 -8.91 -17.42 -14.79
C GLU A 454 -9.26 -16.71 -13.48
N GLN A 455 -8.42 -15.84 -13.00
CA GLN A 455 -8.65 -15.03 -11.80
C GLN A 455 -9.92 -14.18 -11.94
N MET A 456 -10.08 -13.46 -13.05
CA MET A 456 -11.27 -12.66 -13.31
C MET A 456 -12.57 -13.49 -13.28
N ARG A 457 -12.57 -14.68 -13.89
CA ARG A 457 -13.73 -15.57 -13.93
C ARG A 457 -13.97 -16.29 -12.61
N ASN A 458 -12.93 -16.83 -12.01
CA ASN A 458 -13.06 -17.81 -10.93
C ASN A 458 -12.97 -17.16 -9.54
N VAL A 459 -12.15 -16.13 -9.38
CA VAL A 459 -11.99 -15.42 -8.10
C VAL A 459 -12.91 -14.22 -8.04
N PHE A 460 -12.77 -13.27 -8.98
CA PHE A 460 -13.57 -12.04 -8.98
C PHE A 460 -14.98 -12.20 -9.56
N LYS A 461 -15.32 -13.38 -10.10
CA LYS A 461 -16.66 -13.69 -10.67
C LYS A 461 -17.17 -12.66 -11.66
N GLN A 462 -16.26 -12.02 -12.40
CA GLN A 462 -16.61 -10.99 -13.36
C GLN A 462 -16.88 -11.57 -14.75
N GLU A 463 -17.84 -10.95 -15.46
CA GLU A 463 -18.03 -11.20 -16.87
C GLU A 463 -16.88 -10.57 -17.67
N VAL A 464 -16.15 -11.41 -18.40
CA VAL A 464 -15.13 -10.93 -19.32
C VAL A 464 -15.81 -10.45 -20.60
N PRO A 465 -15.60 -9.18 -21.03
CA PRO A 465 -16.21 -8.66 -22.25
C PRO A 465 -15.87 -9.51 -23.48
N PRO A 466 -16.72 -9.52 -24.53
CA PRO A 466 -16.47 -10.29 -25.75
C PRO A 466 -15.14 -9.96 -26.46
N GLU A 467 -14.72 -8.69 -26.37
CA GLU A 467 -13.44 -8.20 -26.85
C GLU A 467 -12.24 -8.64 -25.99
N GLY A 468 -12.51 -9.26 -24.84
CA GLY A 468 -11.51 -9.68 -23.86
C GLY A 468 -11.15 -8.60 -22.85
N LEU A 469 -10.20 -8.90 -21.95
CA LEU A 469 -9.60 -7.93 -21.04
C LEU A 469 -8.54 -7.12 -21.77
N PRO A 470 -8.23 -5.89 -21.32
CA PRO A 470 -7.02 -5.19 -21.77
C PRO A 470 -5.79 -6.11 -21.57
N ASP A 471 -4.98 -6.29 -22.62
CA ASP A 471 -3.76 -7.10 -22.48
C ASP A 471 -2.80 -6.42 -21.50
N PRO A 472 -2.49 -7.02 -20.34
CA PRO A 472 -1.62 -6.40 -19.35
C PRO A 472 -0.18 -6.20 -19.84
N ASN A 473 0.25 -6.93 -20.86
CA ASN A 473 1.59 -6.76 -21.48
C ASN A 473 1.62 -5.68 -22.58
N ASP A 474 0.48 -5.15 -23.00
CA ASP A 474 0.44 -4.13 -24.04
C ASP A 474 0.85 -2.75 -23.44
N LEU A 475 1.71 -2.04 -24.19
CA LEU A 475 2.08 -0.67 -23.84
C LEU A 475 0.86 0.26 -23.78
N ALA A 476 -0.15 0.05 -24.62
CA ALA A 476 -1.37 0.86 -24.63
C ALA A 476 -2.16 0.70 -23.32
N THR A 477 -2.19 -0.49 -22.72
CA THR A 477 -2.80 -0.74 -21.41
C THR A 477 -2.11 0.09 -20.33
N PHE A 478 -0.79 0.09 -20.27
CA PHE A 478 -0.04 0.95 -19.36
C PHE A 478 -0.29 2.45 -19.61
N GLN A 479 -0.28 2.86 -20.88
CA GLN A 479 -0.51 4.27 -21.22
C GLN A 479 -1.90 4.75 -20.81
N SER A 480 -2.92 3.90 -20.87
CA SER A 480 -4.27 4.23 -20.43
C SER A 480 -4.37 4.46 -18.91
N ALA A 481 -3.46 3.86 -18.13
CA ALA A 481 -3.41 4.02 -16.67
C ALA A 481 -2.88 5.40 -16.23
N LYS A 482 -2.21 6.14 -17.13
CA LYS A 482 -1.62 7.43 -16.79
C LYS A 482 -2.69 8.49 -16.54
N LEU A 483 -2.50 9.29 -15.48
CA LEU A 483 -3.41 10.39 -15.18
C LEU A 483 -3.32 11.48 -16.26
N ASP A 484 -4.47 11.85 -16.82
CA ASP A 484 -4.57 12.99 -17.72
C ASP A 484 -4.82 14.29 -16.93
N TRP A 485 -3.75 14.94 -16.49
CA TRP A 485 -3.81 16.19 -15.75
C TRP A 485 -4.52 17.34 -16.49
N LEU A 486 -4.72 17.21 -17.81
CA LEU A 486 -5.47 18.16 -18.60
C LEU A 486 -6.99 18.06 -18.37
N GLU A 487 -7.49 17.00 -17.71
CA GLU A 487 -8.89 16.91 -17.31
C GLU A 487 -9.30 18.11 -16.45
N TYR A 488 -8.44 18.60 -15.57
CA TYR A 488 -8.73 19.83 -14.80
C TYR A 488 -8.93 21.09 -15.65
N GLN A 489 -8.36 21.13 -16.85
CA GLN A 489 -8.54 22.27 -17.77
C GLN A 489 -9.75 22.11 -18.67
N ARG A 490 -10.03 20.85 -19.08
CA ARG A 490 -11.08 20.54 -20.08
C ARG A 490 -12.44 20.32 -19.45
N MET A 491 -12.48 19.88 -18.19
CA MET A 491 -13.70 19.39 -17.53
C MET A 491 -13.95 20.17 -16.22
N PRO A 492 -14.87 21.15 -16.22
CA PRO A 492 -15.19 21.96 -15.04
C PRO A 492 -15.61 21.14 -13.81
N GLU A 493 -16.27 19.98 -14.05
CA GLU A 493 -16.69 19.06 -13.00
C GLU A 493 -15.52 18.47 -12.21
N ARG A 494 -14.32 18.32 -12.82
CA ARG A 494 -13.11 17.87 -12.13
C ARG A 494 -12.61 18.89 -11.11
N ARG A 495 -12.67 20.17 -11.46
CA ARG A 495 -12.34 21.25 -10.53
C ARG A 495 -13.36 21.34 -9.39
N ALA A 496 -14.65 21.24 -9.71
CA ALA A 496 -15.69 21.22 -8.70
C ALA A 496 -15.53 20.03 -7.73
N ALA A 497 -15.12 18.86 -8.22
CA ALA A 497 -14.80 17.72 -7.36
C ALA A 497 -13.59 18.02 -6.45
N LEU A 498 -12.51 18.55 -6.99
CA LEU A 498 -11.33 18.96 -6.22
C LEU A 498 -11.67 20.01 -5.14
N ASP A 499 -12.52 20.97 -5.46
CA ASP A 499 -12.93 22.00 -4.50
C ASP A 499 -13.77 21.41 -3.36
N ARG A 500 -14.67 20.46 -3.65
CA ARG A 500 -15.41 19.72 -2.61
C ARG A 500 -14.45 18.87 -1.74
N PHE A 501 -13.50 18.20 -2.37
CA PHE A 501 -12.49 17.41 -1.69
C PHE A 501 -11.68 18.27 -0.70
N ARG A 502 -11.21 19.43 -1.14
CA ARG A 502 -10.51 20.42 -0.30
C ARG A 502 -11.35 20.90 0.87
N GLN A 503 -12.65 21.10 0.66
CA GLN A 503 -13.57 21.47 1.74
C GLN A 503 -13.65 20.39 2.82
N LEU A 504 -13.77 19.10 2.43
CA LEU A 504 -13.78 17.99 3.36
C LEU A 504 -12.45 17.86 4.12
N ALA A 505 -11.31 17.97 3.41
CA ALA A 505 -9.99 17.94 4.03
C ALA A 505 -9.78 19.12 5.00
N SER A 506 -10.24 20.32 4.64
CA SER A 506 -10.18 21.48 5.53
C SER A 506 -11.05 21.31 6.77
N TRP A 507 -12.27 20.81 6.61
CA TRP A 507 -13.16 20.56 7.76
C TRP A 507 -12.57 19.48 8.70
N ARG A 508 -12.01 18.41 8.14
CA ARG A 508 -11.31 17.37 8.90
C ARG A 508 -10.18 17.98 9.74
N ARG A 509 -9.33 18.80 9.11
CA ARG A 509 -8.23 19.51 9.79
C ARG A 509 -8.75 20.42 10.92
N ASP A 510 -9.76 21.21 10.63
CA ASP A 510 -10.18 22.29 11.53
C ASP A 510 -11.09 21.78 12.66
N ARG A 511 -11.74 20.62 12.50
CA ARG A 511 -12.74 20.08 13.42
C ARG A 511 -12.43 18.70 13.97
N LEU A 512 -12.02 17.76 13.11
CA LEU A 512 -11.80 16.39 13.54
C LEU A 512 -10.41 16.20 14.18
N TRP A 513 -9.35 16.78 13.63
CA TRP A 513 -8.01 16.60 14.20
C TRP A 513 -7.90 17.07 15.66
N PRO A 514 -8.47 18.22 16.08
CA PRO A 514 -8.48 18.58 17.49
C PRO A 514 -9.19 17.57 18.39
N LEU A 515 -10.20 16.87 17.90
CA LEU A 515 -10.89 15.80 18.65
C LEU A 515 -10.03 14.54 18.68
N SER A 516 -9.59 14.06 17.51
CA SER A 516 -8.82 12.81 17.37
C SER A 516 -7.38 12.90 17.89
N SER A 517 -6.90 14.08 18.28
CA SER A 517 -5.67 14.24 19.05
C SER A 517 -5.76 13.69 20.48
N THR A 518 -6.96 13.35 20.93
CA THR A 518 -7.26 12.75 22.22
C THR A 518 -7.90 11.37 22.04
N PRO A 519 -7.81 10.48 23.05
CA PRO A 519 -8.41 9.16 22.99
C PRO A 519 -9.90 9.19 22.64
N CYS A 520 -10.32 8.30 21.74
CA CYS A 520 -11.72 7.98 21.52
C CYS A 520 -12.19 7.02 22.62
N LEU A 521 -13.15 7.47 23.42
CA LEU A 521 -13.65 6.75 24.59
C LEU A 521 -14.79 5.80 24.25
N ASP A 522 -15.60 6.16 23.23
CA ASP A 522 -16.79 5.39 22.85
C ASP A 522 -17.23 5.77 21.44
N ALA A 523 -17.90 4.84 20.75
CA ALA A 523 -18.60 5.08 19.50
C ALA A 523 -20.05 4.61 19.63
N LYS A 524 -20.98 5.55 19.74
CA LYS A 524 -22.42 5.27 19.90
C LYS A 524 -23.11 5.38 18.57
N THR A 525 -23.94 4.40 18.28
CA THR A 525 -24.69 4.35 17.03
C THR A 525 -26.19 4.29 17.31
N SER A 526 -26.97 4.81 16.39
CA SER A 526 -28.42 4.66 16.36
C SER A 526 -28.88 4.52 14.92
N ARG A 527 -29.69 3.49 14.66
CA ARG A 527 -30.18 3.20 13.32
C ARG A 527 -31.70 3.33 13.24
N GLN A 528 -32.16 4.01 12.19
CA GLN A 528 -33.57 4.16 11.86
C GLN A 528 -33.84 3.61 10.45
N GLY A 529 -34.12 2.30 10.37
CA GLY A 529 -34.15 1.56 9.10
C GLY A 529 -32.74 1.51 8.46
N ASN A 530 -32.60 2.09 7.28
CA ASN A 530 -31.32 2.14 6.54
C ASN A 530 -30.54 3.46 6.78
N ARG A 531 -30.89 4.24 7.80
CA ARG A 531 -30.26 5.52 8.13
C ARG A 531 -29.52 5.36 9.43
N LEU A 532 -28.39 6.07 9.54
CA LEU A 532 -27.45 5.93 10.63
C LEU A 532 -27.21 7.27 11.30
N ILE A 533 -27.09 7.26 12.62
CA ILE A 533 -26.55 8.35 13.41
C ILE A 533 -25.40 7.75 14.21
N LEU A 534 -24.22 8.37 14.12
CA LEU A 534 -23.00 7.96 14.80
C LEU A 534 -22.50 9.11 15.66
N ASN A 535 -21.99 8.78 16.86
CA ASN A 535 -21.40 9.72 17.77
C ASN A 535 -20.12 9.11 18.32
N TRP A 536 -18.98 9.65 17.91
CA TRP A 536 -17.68 9.30 18.49
C TRP A 536 -17.36 10.27 19.63
N VAL A 537 -17.16 9.71 20.81
CA VAL A 537 -16.90 10.47 22.04
C VAL A 537 -15.40 10.45 22.31
N PHE A 538 -14.76 11.59 22.16
CA PHE A 538 -13.35 11.81 22.48
C PHE A 538 -13.23 12.51 23.84
N GLU A 539 -12.06 12.45 24.46
CA GLU A 539 -11.81 13.25 25.67
C GLU A 539 -11.98 14.76 25.40
N ALA A 540 -11.61 15.24 24.22
CA ALA A 540 -11.73 16.65 23.83
C ALA A 540 -13.15 17.07 23.40
N GLY A 541 -14.08 16.13 23.19
CA GLY A 541 -15.42 16.45 22.70
C GLY A 541 -16.08 15.32 21.92
N MET A 542 -17.04 15.65 21.09
CA MET A 542 -17.81 14.67 20.33
C MET A 542 -17.87 15.04 18.85
N LEU A 543 -17.68 14.05 17.99
CA LEU A 543 -18.01 14.11 16.56
C LEU A 543 -19.33 13.37 16.35
N SER A 544 -20.26 14.01 15.67
CA SER A 544 -21.54 13.40 15.28
C SER A 544 -21.69 13.36 13.77
N MET A 545 -22.32 12.30 13.26
CA MET A 545 -22.59 12.14 11.82
C MET A 545 -23.95 11.48 11.62
N ALA A 546 -24.77 12.04 10.73
CA ALA A 546 -26.03 11.43 10.28
C ALA A 546 -25.96 11.12 8.79
N LEU A 547 -26.36 9.89 8.40
CA LEU A 547 -26.23 9.34 7.08
C LEU A 547 -27.58 8.86 6.52
N ASN A 548 -27.87 9.21 5.27
CA ASN A 548 -28.98 8.64 4.49
C ASN A 548 -28.43 8.00 3.18
N PRO A 549 -27.92 6.77 3.22
CA PRO A 549 -27.41 6.05 2.06
C PRO A 549 -28.54 5.40 1.24
N THR A 550 -29.62 6.14 0.95
CA THR A 550 -30.76 5.62 0.21
C THR A 550 -31.23 6.58 -0.88
N ASN A 551 -32.04 6.08 -1.81
CA ASN A 551 -32.61 6.88 -2.90
C ASN A 551 -33.81 7.75 -2.48
N ASN A 552 -34.23 7.73 -1.21
CA ASN A 552 -35.38 8.46 -0.72
C ASN A 552 -34.97 9.43 0.41
N ALA A 553 -35.61 10.58 0.47
CA ALA A 553 -35.46 11.46 1.61
C ALA A 553 -35.95 10.79 2.91
N ALA A 554 -35.39 11.19 4.02
CA ALA A 554 -35.71 10.61 5.33
C ALA A 554 -35.64 11.66 6.44
N ASP A 555 -36.53 11.52 7.42
CA ASP A 555 -36.54 12.26 8.64
C ASP A 555 -35.88 11.41 9.77
N LEU A 556 -34.97 12.02 10.52
CA LEU A 556 -34.25 11.39 11.62
C LEU A 556 -34.52 12.17 12.91
N ALA A 557 -34.75 11.50 14.01
CA ALA A 557 -34.84 12.13 15.33
C ALA A 557 -33.41 12.48 15.80
N CYS A 558 -32.95 13.67 15.46
CA CYS A 558 -31.59 14.14 15.72
C CYS A 558 -31.53 15.67 15.71
N ILE A 559 -30.68 16.23 16.56
CA ILE A 559 -30.43 17.68 16.66
C ILE A 559 -28.96 17.95 16.34
N ILE A 560 -28.73 18.84 15.38
CA ILE A 560 -27.39 19.37 15.09
C ILE A 560 -27.04 20.40 16.17
N THR A 561 -25.95 20.17 16.90
CA THR A 561 -25.55 20.99 18.03
C THR A 561 -24.35 21.90 17.76
N GLY A 562 -23.73 21.79 16.58
CA GLY A 562 -22.55 22.56 16.17
C GLY A 562 -22.63 23.04 14.72
N PRO A 563 -21.60 23.74 14.23
CA PRO A 563 -21.53 24.14 12.83
C PRO A 563 -21.40 22.91 11.93
N PRO A 564 -22.41 22.62 11.07
CA PRO A 564 -22.41 21.42 10.26
C PRO A 564 -21.60 21.59 8.97
N VAL A 565 -21.14 20.43 8.46
CA VAL A 565 -20.76 20.25 7.06
C VAL A 565 -21.65 19.16 6.46
N SER A 566 -22.00 19.26 5.21
CA SER A 566 -22.89 18.29 4.57
C SER A 566 -22.49 17.97 3.14
N THR A 567 -22.98 16.81 2.68
CA THR A 567 -23.13 16.49 1.27
C THR A 567 -24.60 16.22 0.99
N GLY A 568 -25.10 16.64 -0.19
CA GLY A 568 -26.52 16.59 -0.53
C GLY A 568 -27.38 17.56 0.30
N ASP A 569 -28.69 17.35 0.26
CA ASP A 569 -29.66 18.24 0.89
C ASP A 569 -29.94 17.86 2.34
N PHE A 570 -30.01 18.85 3.22
CA PHE A 570 -30.50 18.66 4.57
C PHE A 570 -31.27 19.88 5.09
N SER A 571 -32.17 19.65 6.04
CA SER A 571 -32.83 20.72 6.80
C SER A 571 -33.11 20.26 8.24
N GLN A 572 -33.15 21.20 9.17
CA GLN A 572 -33.44 20.96 10.58
C GLN A 572 -34.70 21.69 10.99
N GLU A 573 -35.71 20.97 11.51
CA GLU A 573 -36.93 21.55 12.11
C GLU A 573 -37.14 20.97 13.51
N GLY A 574 -36.81 21.74 14.53
CA GLY A 574 -36.86 21.28 15.93
C GLY A 574 -35.93 20.08 16.15
N GLU A 575 -36.45 18.95 16.60
CA GLU A 575 -35.71 17.71 16.84
C GLU A 575 -35.67 16.79 15.61
N VAL A 576 -36.16 17.24 14.45
CA VAL A 576 -36.20 16.43 13.22
C VAL A 576 -35.16 16.95 12.25
N LEU A 577 -34.22 16.11 11.90
CA LEU A 577 -33.23 16.30 10.83
C LEU A 577 -33.75 15.58 9.58
N ARG A 578 -34.03 16.33 8.53
CA ARG A 578 -34.39 15.80 7.21
C ARG A 578 -33.16 15.72 6.33
N LEU A 579 -32.88 14.52 5.79
CA LEU A 579 -31.82 14.26 4.83
C LEU A 579 -32.42 13.89 3.48
N GLY A 580 -31.95 14.52 2.41
CA GLY A 580 -32.23 14.14 1.03
C GLY A 580 -31.66 12.75 0.68
N PRO A 581 -31.91 12.26 -0.56
CA PRO A 581 -31.26 11.05 -1.05
C PRO A 581 -29.74 11.20 -1.09
N TRP A 582 -29.01 10.16 -0.64
CA TRP A 582 -27.54 10.14 -0.63
C TRP A 582 -26.93 11.38 0.03
N SER A 583 -27.54 11.79 1.13
CA SER A 583 -27.10 12.96 1.90
C SER A 583 -26.53 12.57 3.23
N ALA A 584 -25.59 13.36 3.72
CA ALA A 584 -25.00 13.20 5.02
C ALA A 584 -24.65 14.54 5.63
N VAL A 585 -24.62 14.60 6.96
CA VAL A 585 -24.23 15.79 7.72
C VAL A 585 -23.37 15.37 8.91
N ALA A 586 -22.30 16.14 9.20
CA ALA A 586 -21.46 15.97 10.36
C ALA A 586 -21.31 17.29 11.13
N TRP A 587 -21.16 17.23 12.47
CA TRP A 587 -21.02 18.39 13.37
C TRP A 587 -20.23 18.08 14.63
#